data_b0ba5e95273ec56326a36565979925b6
#
_entry.id   b0ba5e95273ec56326a36565979925b6
#
_cell.length_a   1.000
_cell.length_b   1.000
_cell.length_c   1.000
_cell.angle_alpha   90.00
_cell.angle_beta   90.00
_cell.angle_gamma   90.00
#
_symmetry.space_group_name_H-M   'P 1'
#
loop_
_entity.id
_entity.type
_entity.pdbx_description
1 polymer ?
#
loop_
_entity_poly.entity_id
_entity_poly.type
_entity_poly.pdbx_seq_one_letter_code
_entity_poly.pdbx_strand_id
1 'polypeptide(L)'
;MLLFSAIFMTGFSQKNGKKYAIRTIAFYNLENLFDTINDVTKNDEASPIMELKSNKSKVYWDKIDKLSSTIAKIGLNKTNTSPAIIGVSEVENLNVLEDLIASKHLAKNNYGIIHYDSQDKRGIDVALLYQKKYFTPIYHEAFNPKIYKNNRPIYTRDQLLVSGYLDDELIHLIVNHWPSRRGGEAASRPYREKAAYQNTQIIAQIRVQDVNAKILVMGDFNDDPTNSSLKKVLQTKSKKKEVNEGDLYNPYEDMFRRGFNTLKYRDKINLFDMIFFTSPLLDKGEKDFSTYKMYKAKVFNKRFLTTKKGKYKGYPFRSFSSGNYTGGYSDHYPVYLYLIKENNK
;
A
#
# COMPACT_ATOMS: atom_id res chain seq x y z
N MET A 1 -3.27 -26.54 74.34
CA MET A 1 -3.84 -25.46 73.55
C MET A 1 -3.09 -25.44 72.22
N LEU A 2 -3.62 -26.11 71.22
CA LEU A 2 -2.99 -26.24 69.86
C LEU A 2 -3.64 -25.19 68.97
N LEU A 3 -2.82 -24.21 68.53
CA LEU A 3 -3.24 -23.24 67.47
C LEU A 3 -3.14 -23.87 66.09
N PHE A 4 -4.28 -24.03 65.42
CA PHE A 4 -4.34 -24.33 64.00
C PHE A 4 -4.19 -23.02 63.17
N SER A 5 -3.10 -22.88 62.47
CA SER A 5 -2.87 -21.76 61.55
C SER A 5 -3.42 -22.16 60.17
N ALA A 6 -4.54 -21.53 59.75
CA ALA A 6 -5.13 -21.74 58.45
C ALA A 6 -4.39 -20.88 57.43
N ILE A 7 -3.65 -21.51 56.52
CA ILE A 7 -3.03 -20.84 55.37
C ILE A 7 -4.10 -20.67 54.27
N PHE A 8 -4.56 -19.42 54.07
CA PHE A 8 -5.36 -19.05 52.89
C PHE A 8 -4.45 -18.96 51.67
N MET A 9 -4.48 -19.97 50.83
CA MET A 9 -3.91 -19.90 49.47
C MET A 9 -4.88 -19.07 48.59
N THR A 10 -4.57 -17.80 48.35
CA THR A 10 -5.21 -17.01 47.29
C THR A 10 -4.74 -17.48 45.96
N GLY A 11 -5.52 -18.34 45.30
CA GLY A 11 -5.28 -18.72 43.91
C GLY A 11 -5.46 -17.51 43.02
N PHE A 12 -4.37 -16.97 42.49
CA PHE A 12 -4.42 -16.04 41.36
C PHE A 12 -4.86 -16.80 40.11
N SER A 13 -6.14 -16.69 39.77
CA SER A 13 -6.64 -17.12 38.47
C SER A 13 -6.00 -16.24 37.41
N GLN A 14 -4.94 -16.71 36.77
CA GLN A 14 -4.45 -16.12 35.51
C GLN A 14 -5.57 -16.27 34.48
N LYS A 15 -6.28 -15.19 34.17
CA LYS A 15 -7.09 -15.11 32.94
C LYS A 15 -6.15 -15.34 31.78
N ASN A 16 -6.20 -16.52 31.19
CA ASN A 16 -5.54 -16.80 29.91
C ASN A 16 -6.18 -15.91 28.85
N GLY A 17 -5.64 -14.69 28.69
CA GLY A 17 -6.06 -13.76 27.67
C GLY A 17 -5.73 -14.33 26.28
N LYS A 18 -6.71 -14.31 25.37
CA LYS A 18 -6.50 -14.71 23.99
C LYS A 18 -5.28 -13.97 23.41
N LYS A 19 -4.35 -14.71 22.81
CA LYS A 19 -3.20 -14.14 22.08
C LYS A 19 -3.61 -13.86 20.64
N TYR A 20 -3.07 -12.80 20.04
CA TYR A 20 -3.38 -12.42 18.68
C TYR A 20 -2.10 -12.23 17.86
N ALA A 21 -2.09 -12.75 16.64
CA ALA A 21 -1.15 -12.37 15.60
C ALA A 21 -1.66 -11.11 14.92
N ILE A 22 -0.83 -10.08 14.82
CA ILE A 22 -1.15 -8.81 14.13
C ILE A 22 -0.13 -8.64 12.99
N ARG A 23 -0.63 -8.39 11.78
CA ARG A 23 0.21 -8.10 10.61
C ARG A 23 -0.15 -6.74 10.03
N THR A 24 0.86 -5.95 9.71
CA THR A 24 0.68 -4.68 8.98
C THR A 24 0.78 -4.96 7.50
N ILE A 25 -0.26 -4.56 6.76
CA ILE A 25 -0.27 -4.49 5.30
C ILE A 25 -0.29 -3.03 4.91
N ALA A 26 0.62 -2.60 4.02
CA ALA A 26 0.81 -1.19 3.69
C ALA A 26 0.87 -0.96 2.17
N PHE A 27 0.69 0.30 1.78
CA PHE A 27 1.01 0.81 0.45
C PHE A 27 1.69 2.17 0.55
N TYR A 28 2.68 2.42 -0.33
CA TYR A 28 3.39 3.69 -0.38
C TYR A 28 3.83 4.03 -1.80
N ASN A 29 3.39 5.18 -2.33
CA ASN A 29 3.96 5.78 -3.53
C ASN A 29 5.30 6.44 -3.16
N LEU A 30 6.40 6.03 -3.82
CA LEU A 30 7.78 6.42 -3.47
C LEU A 30 8.26 7.69 -4.20
N GLU A 31 7.36 8.38 -4.91
CA GLU A 31 7.66 9.61 -5.67
C GLU A 31 8.89 9.46 -6.55
N ASN A 32 8.77 8.74 -7.68
CA ASN A 32 9.85 8.55 -8.65
C ASN A 32 11.16 8.07 -7.99
N LEU A 33 11.15 6.87 -7.41
CA LEU A 33 12.37 6.22 -6.94
C LEU A 33 13.13 5.65 -8.14
N PHE A 34 14.01 6.46 -8.69
CA PHE A 34 14.90 6.16 -9.80
C PHE A 34 16.34 6.15 -9.33
N ASP A 35 17.18 5.34 -9.97
CA ASP A 35 18.62 5.38 -9.76
C ASP A 35 19.29 6.50 -10.59
N THR A 36 20.56 6.42 -10.83
CA THR A 36 21.34 7.44 -11.55
C THR A 36 21.91 6.93 -12.86
N ILE A 37 21.46 5.76 -13.30
CA ILE A 37 21.89 5.08 -14.53
C ILE A 37 20.79 5.23 -15.58
N ASN A 38 21.12 5.67 -16.76
CA ASN A 38 20.14 5.87 -17.83
C ASN A 38 19.74 4.53 -18.47
N ASP A 39 18.43 4.23 -18.49
CA ASP A 39 17.88 3.12 -19.30
C ASP A 39 17.51 3.63 -20.69
N VAL A 40 18.36 3.35 -21.65
CA VAL A 40 18.17 3.78 -23.06
C VAL A 40 16.87 3.27 -23.71
N THR A 41 16.17 2.33 -23.08
CA THR A 41 14.89 1.78 -23.57
C THR A 41 13.67 2.52 -23.03
N LYS A 42 13.86 3.40 -22.05
CA LYS A 42 12.83 4.19 -21.36
C LYS A 42 13.12 5.69 -21.54
N ASN A 43 12.19 6.52 -21.13
CA ASN A 43 12.37 7.98 -21.07
C ASN A 43 12.59 8.39 -19.59
N ASP A 44 13.57 7.76 -18.96
CA ASP A 44 13.92 7.96 -17.56
C ASP A 44 14.76 9.20 -17.33
N GLU A 45 15.39 9.75 -18.39
CA GLU A 45 16.10 11.02 -18.35
C GLU A 45 15.20 12.17 -17.87
N ALA A 46 13.87 12.06 -18.07
CA ALA A 46 12.89 13.00 -17.58
C ALA A 46 12.55 12.78 -16.09
N SER A 47 13.19 11.82 -15.40
CA SER A 47 12.98 11.64 -13.98
C SER A 47 13.66 12.76 -13.18
N PRO A 48 13.08 13.17 -12.03
CA PRO A 48 13.61 14.31 -11.28
C PRO A 48 15.07 14.15 -10.83
N ILE A 49 15.53 12.91 -10.61
CA ILE A 49 16.93 12.67 -10.22
C ILE A 49 17.87 12.81 -11.41
N MET A 50 17.44 12.36 -12.59
CA MET A 50 18.24 12.47 -13.81
C MET A 50 18.36 13.93 -14.30
N GLU A 51 17.36 14.76 -14.05
CA GLU A 51 17.41 16.21 -14.33
C GLU A 51 18.37 16.99 -13.43
N LEU A 52 18.82 16.44 -12.28
CA LEU A 52 19.77 17.11 -11.40
C LEU A 52 21.12 17.34 -12.09
N LYS A 53 21.68 18.54 -11.95
CA LYS A 53 22.98 18.91 -12.53
C LYS A 53 24.18 18.30 -11.80
N SER A 54 24.01 17.95 -10.52
CA SER A 54 25.11 17.41 -9.68
C SER A 54 24.56 16.63 -8.49
N ASN A 55 25.44 15.88 -7.81
CA ASN A 55 25.16 15.13 -6.58
C ASN A 55 24.07 14.05 -6.71
N LYS A 56 23.79 13.55 -7.91
CA LYS A 56 22.73 12.55 -8.16
C LYS A 56 22.85 11.36 -7.21
N SER A 57 24.03 10.74 -7.11
CA SER A 57 24.27 9.59 -6.23
C SER A 57 24.01 9.91 -4.75
N LYS A 58 24.44 11.08 -4.27
CA LYS A 58 24.15 11.50 -2.88
C LYS A 58 22.66 11.66 -2.63
N VAL A 59 21.94 12.23 -3.58
CA VAL A 59 20.48 12.42 -3.53
C VAL A 59 19.76 11.07 -3.54
N TYR A 60 20.21 10.15 -4.40
CA TYR A 60 19.67 8.79 -4.48
C TYR A 60 19.75 8.08 -3.13
N TRP A 61 20.93 8.02 -2.53
CA TRP A 61 21.13 7.32 -1.26
C TRP A 61 20.42 8.01 -0.08
N ASP A 62 20.32 9.35 -0.08
CA ASP A 62 19.52 10.08 0.92
C ASP A 62 18.01 9.76 0.77
N LYS A 63 17.51 9.63 -0.47
CA LYS A 63 16.13 9.22 -0.74
C LYS A 63 15.88 7.78 -0.30
N ILE A 64 16.78 6.83 -0.59
CA ILE A 64 16.73 5.44 -0.10
C ILE A 64 16.67 5.41 1.44
N ASP A 65 17.55 6.16 2.13
CA ASP A 65 17.57 6.22 3.60
C ASP A 65 16.23 6.74 4.17
N LYS A 66 15.67 7.78 3.60
CA LYS A 66 14.41 8.39 4.05
C LYS A 66 13.20 7.50 3.81
N LEU A 67 13.09 6.92 2.62
CA LEU A 67 11.98 6.04 2.27
C LEU A 67 12.01 4.76 3.13
N SER A 68 13.17 4.11 3.24
CA SER A 68 13.34 2.91 4.06
C SER A 68 13.11 3.17 5.55
N SER A 69 13.59 4.33 6.07
CA SER A 69 13.29 4.78 7.44
C SER A 69 11.80 5.02 7.68
N THR A 70 11.09 5.48 6.66
CA THR A 70 9.63 5.67 6.73
C THR A 70 8.92 4.32 6.77
N ILE A 71 9.24 3.41 5.84
CA ILE A 71 8.67 2.06 5.76
C ILE A 71 8.87 1.31 7.09
N ALA A 72 10.08 1.38 7.66
CA ALA A 72 10.40 0.73 8.93
C ALA A 72 9.49 1.15 10.10
N LYS A 73 8.87 2.33 10.03
CA LYS A 73 8.02 2.89 11.10
C LYS A 73 6.52 2.64 10.90
N ILE A 74 6.09 2.16 9.71
CA ILE A 74 4.67 1.93 9.42
C ILE A 74 4.19 0.73 10.25
N GLY A 75 3.20 0.96 11.10
CA GLY A 75 2.60 -0.10 11.93
C GLY A 75 3.42 -0.57 13.13
N LEU A 76 4.67 -0.09 13.27
CA LEU A 76 5.63 -0.54 14.29
C LEU A 76 5.08 -0.59 15.72
N ASN A 77 4.22 0.37 16.09
CA ASN A 77 3.66 0.48 17.45
C ASN A 77 2.68 -0.65 17.83
N LYS A 78 2.27 -1.50 16.90
CA LYS A 78 1.39 -2.65 17.16
C LYS A 78 2.06 -3.99 16.85
N THR A 79 2.99 -4.00 15.90
CA THR A 79 3.60 -5.25 15.42
C THR A 79 5.07 -5.41 15.83
N ASN A 80 5.68 -4.36 16.41
CA ASN A 80 7.11 -4.29 16.76
C ASN A 80 8.05 -4.60 15.56
N THR A 81 7.52 -4.51 14.33
CA THR A 81 8.27 -4.73 13.08
C THR A 81 7.71 -3.82 11.98
N SER A 82 8.46 -3.65 10.90
CA SER A 82 7.98 -3.03 9.66
C SER A 82 6.83 -3.84 9.06
N PRO A 83 6.11 -3.34 8.03
CA PRO A 83 4.99 -4.07 7.42
C PRO A 83 5.37 -5.49 7.01
N ALA A 84 4.50 -6.46 7.29
CA ALA A 84 4.68 -7.82 6.79
C ALA A 84 4.64 -7.86 5.26
N ILE A 85 3.79 -7.01 4.66
CA ILE A 85 3.64 -6.83 3.22
C ILE A 85 3.46 -5.34 2.94
N ILE A 86 4.13 -4.84 1.90
CA ILE A 86 3.95 -3.48 1.41
C ILE A 86 3.97 -3.45 -0.12
N GLY A 87 2.89 -2.94 -0.72
CA GLY A 87 2.88 -2.52 -2.12
C GLY A 87 3.56 -1.17 -2.26
N VAL A 88 4.32 -0.99 -3.31
CA VAL A 88 4.96 0.27 -3.65
C VAL A 88 4.69 0.65 -5.10
N SER A 89 4.74 1.94 -5.40
CA SER A 89 4.65 2.47 -6.77
C SER A 89 5.64 3.58 -7.00
N GLU A 90 5.79 3.96 -8.27
CA GLU A 90 6.78 4.91 -8.75
C GLU A 90 8.21 4.44 -8.45
N VAL A 91 8.45 3.18 -8.75
CA VAL A 91 9.77 2.55 -8.74
C VAL A 91 10.22 2.32 -10.17
N GLU A 92 11.51 2.46 -10.42
CA GLU A 92 12.08 2.33 -11.76
C GLU A 92 12.31 0.87 -12.15
N ASN A 93 13.03 0.13 -11.30
CA ASN A 93 13.54 -1.20 -11.64
C ASN A 93 13.78 -2.06 -10.38
N LEU A 94 14.24 -3.29 -10.58
CA LEU A 94 14.56 -4.20 -9.49
C LEU A 94 15.70 -3.68 -8.61
N ASN A 95 16.73 -3.03 -9.18
CA ASN A 95 17.92 -2.58 -8.45
C ASN A 95 17.57 -1.54 -7.37
N VAL A 96 16.70 -0.56 -7.69
CA VAL A 96 16.29 0.43 -6.68
C VAL A 96 15.50 -0.21 -5.54
N LEU A 97 14.80 -1.32 -5.79
CA LEU A 97 14.08 -2.07 -4.76
C LEU A 97 15.04 -2.89 -3.89
N GLU A 98 16.08 -3.48 -4.50
CA GLU A 98 17.14 -4.19 -3.78
C GLU A 98 17.91 -3.24 -2.86
N ASP A 99 18.30 -2.06 -3.35
CA ASP A 99 18.93 -1.01 -2.54
C ASP A 99 18.03 -0.56 -1.38
N LEU A 100 16.72 -0.42 -1.64
CA LEU A 100 15.75 -0.03 -0.62
C LEU A 100 15.67 -1.05 0.51
N ILE A 101 15.55 -2.36 0.19
CA ILE A 101 15.43 -3.41 1.21
C ILE A 101 16.77 -3.73 1.88
N ALA A 102 17.90 -3.52 1.21
CA ALA A 102 19.25 -3.67 1.76
C ALA A 102 19.63 -2.54 2.71
N SER A 103 18.86 -1.45 2.76
CA SER A 103 19.13 -0.31 3.64
C SER A 103 19.24 -0.72 5.11
N LYS A 104 20.03 0.03 5.90
CA LYS A 104 20.18 -0.20 7.35
C LYS A 104 18.85 -0.27 8.14
N HIS A 105 17.77 0.32 7.60
CA HIS A 105 16.46 0.34 8.26
C HIS A 105 15.65 -0.92 8.01
N LEU A 106 15.84 -1.59 6.87
CA LEU A 106 15.02 -2.72 6.43
C LEU A 106 15.77 -4.06 6.35
N ALA A 107 17.09 -4.06 6.21
CA ALA A 107 17.90 -5.27 6.01
C ALA A 107 17.59 -6.40 7.01
N LYS A 108 17.40 -6.07 8.29
CA LYS A 108 17.07 -7.04 9.35
C LYS A 108 15.71 -7.74 9.16
N ASN A 109 14.84 -7.20 8.32
CA ASN A 109 13.49 -7.72 8.11
C ASN A 109 13.42 -8.77 7.00
N ASN A 110 14.52 -8.99 6.28
CA ASN A 110 14.65 -10.02 5.22
C ASN A 110 13.48 -9.98 4.23
N TYR A 111 13.30 -8.83 3.55
CA TYR A 111 12.27 -8.69 2.54
C TYR A 111 12.59 -9.48 1.28
N GLY A 112 11.55 -10.07 0.67
CA GLY A 112 11.53 -10.50 -0.73
C GLY A 112 10.88 -9.42 -1.59
N ILE A 113 11.13 -9.46 -2.89
CA ILE A 113 10.61 -8.53 -3.90
C ILE A 113 9.85 -9.33 -4.96
N ILE A 114 8.71 -8.80 -5.40
CA ILE A 114 8.03 -9.21 -6.63
C ILE A 114 7.82 -7.95 -7.46
N HIS A 115 8.44 -7.91 -8.64
CA HIS A 115 8.44 -6.78 -9.55
C HIS A 115 8.40 -7.28 -11.00
N TYR A 116 7.78 -6.50 -11.87
CA TYR A 116 7.76 -6.66 -13.32
C TYR A 116 7.90 -5.30 -13.96
N ASP A 117 8.72 -5.22 -14.99
CA ASP A 117 8.82 -4.04 -15.84
C ASP A 117 7.54 -3.88 -16.64
N SER A 118 6.89 -2.73 -16.52
CA SER A 118 5.71 -2.40 -17.30
C SER A 118 6.05 -1.71 -18.62
N GLN A 119 5.03 -1.50 -19.43
CA GLN A 119 5.15 -0.75 -20.69
C GLN A 119 5.08 0.77 -20.50
N ASP A 120 5.06 1.30 -19.27
CA ASP A 120 5.12 2.76 -19.05
C ASP A 120 6.42 3.32 -19.64
N LYS A 121 6.29 4.32 -20.52
CA LYS A 121 7.43 4.87 -21.25
C LYS A 121 8.48 5.55 -20.38
N ARG A 122 8.11 5.94 -19.15
CA ARG A 122 9.00 6.58 -18.19
C ARG A 122 9.78 5.57 -17.34
N GLY A 123 9.50 4.25 -17.50
CA GLY A 123 10.05 3.23 -16.61
C GLY A 123 9.50 3.32 -15.18
N ILE A 124 8.21 3.58 -15.03
CA ILE A 124 7.56 3.63 -13.70
C ILE A 124 6.75 2.37 -13.50
N ASP A 125 6.99 1.68 -12.39
CA ASP A 125 6.37 0.40 -12.07
C ASP A 125 5.71 0.36 -10.69
N VAL A 126 5.10 -0.78 -10.40
CA VAL A 126 4.64 -1.19 -9.08
C VAL A 126 5.40 -2.42 -8.64
N ALA A 127 5.52 -2.61 -7.32
CA ALA A 127 6.14 -3.82 -6.76
C ALA A 127 5.48 -4.22 -5.44
N LEU A 128 5.69 -5.46 -5.03
CA LEU A 128 5.36 -5.97 -3.71
C LEU A 128 6.64 -6.34 -2.96
N LEU A 129 6.81 -5.77 -1.77
CA LEU A 129 7.84 -6.16 -0.81
C LEU A 129 7.18 -6.93 0.32
N TYR A 130 7.76 -8.04 0.75
CA TYR A 130 7.20 -8.89 1.80
C TYR A 130 8.27 -9.46 2.71
N GLN A 131 8.02 -9.51 4.01
CA GLN A 131 8.90 -10.20 4.94
C GLN A 131 8.76 -11.72 4.75
N LYS A 132 9.83 -12.40 4.31
CA LYS A 132 9.87 -13.85 4.07
C LYS A 132 9.45 -14.68 5.28
N LYS A 133 9.57 -14.12 6.48
CA LYS A 133 9.12 -14.75 7.73
C LYS A 133 7.60 -14.91 7.82
N TYR A 134 6.84 -14.01 7.19
CA TYR A 134 5.39 -13.92 7.38
C TYR A 134 4.60 -14.23 6.12
N PHE A 135 5.21 -14.04 4.95
CA PHE A 135 4.52 -14.25 3.68
C PHE A 135 5.32 -15.11 2.73
N THR A 136 4.68 -16.13 2.17
CA THR A 136 5.23 -17.03 1.17
C THR A 136 4.41 -16.92 -0.11
N PRO A 137 4.91 -16.23 -1.16
CA PRO A 137 4.21 -16.15 -2.44
C PRO A 137 4.21 -17.53 -3.12
N ILE A 138 3.08 -17.86 -3.78
CA ILE A 138 2.91 -19.10 -4.54
C ILE A 138 2.57 -18.85 -6.01
N TYR A 139 2.06 -17.65 -6.32
CA TYR A 139 1.73 -17.24 -7.68
C TYR A 139 1.81 -15.72 -7.80
N HIS A 140 2.30 -15.22 -8.93
CA HIS A 140 2.25 -13.79 -9.25
C HIS A 140 2.23 -13.55 -10.75
N GLU A 141 1.54 -12.49 -11.17
CA GLU A 141 1.37 -12.11 -12.57
C GLU A 141 1.12 -10.60 -12.69
N ALA A 142 1.62 -10.00 -13.77
CA ALA A 142 1.38 -8.60 -14.12
C ALA A 142 0.31 -8.50 -15.21
N PHE A 143 -0.71 -7.66 -14.99
CA PHE A 143 -1.86 -7.47 -15.87
C PHE A 143 -1.85 -6.06 -16.47
N ASN A 144 -1.71 -5.97 -17.79
CA ASN A 144 -1.81 -4.68 -18.47
C ASN A 144 -3.29 -4.28 -18.66
N PRO A 145 -3.71 -3.07 -18.25
CA PRO A 145 -5.11 -2.64 -18.34
C PRO A 145 -5.61 -2.36 -19.77
N LYS A 146 -4.77 -2.47 -20.78
CA LYS A 146 -5.10 -2.32 -22.22
C LYS A 146 -5.95 -1.06 -22.50
N ILE A 147 -5.38 0.10 -22.19
CA ILE A 147 -6.04 1.40 -22.38
C ILE A 147 -5.74 1.93 -23.78
N TYR A 148 -6.74 2.50 -24.42
CA TYR A 148 -6.61 3.08 -25.76
C TYR A 148 -7.16 4.51 -25.82
N LYS A 149 -6.55 5.34 -26.65
CA LYS A 149 -7.06 6.67 -27.02
C LYS A 149 -7.01 6.78 -28.56
N ASN A 150 -8.17 7.03 -29.19
CA ASN A 150 -8.27 7.09 -30.65
C ASN A 150 -7.62 5.88 -31.35
N ASN A 151 -7.94 4.67 -30.88
CA ASN A 151 -7.39 3.38 -31.33
C ASN A 151 -5.86 3.22 -31.19
N ARG A 152 -5.18 4.12 -30.46
CA ARG A 152 -3.75 4.00 -30.15
C ARG A 152 -3.57 3.55 -28.71
N PRO A 153 -2.69 2.57 -28.41
CA PRO A 153 -2.45 2.14 -27.04
C PRO A 153 -1.84 3.27 -26.20
N ILE A 154 -2.31 3.38 -24.96
CA ILE A 154 -1.67 4.18 -23.92
C ILE A 154 -0.89 3.22 -23.06
N TYR A 155 0.43 3.30 -23.11
CA TYR A 155 1.32 2.53 -22.27
C TYR A 155 1.28 3.10 -20.83
N THR A 156 0.99 2.24 -19.88
CA THR A 156 0.87 2.58 -18.46
C THR A 156 1.33 1.40 -17.62
N ARG A 157 1.36 1.60 -16.29
CA ARG A 157 1.76 0.60 -15.32
C ARG A 157 0.82 -0.60 -15.35
N ASP A 158 1.39 -1.76 -15.20
CA ASP A 158 0.64 -2.98 -15.00
C ASP A 158 0.07 -3.05 -13.58
N GLN A 159 -0.93 -3.92 -13.39
CA GLN A 159 -1.49 -4.26 -12.08
C GLN A 159 -0.88 -5.57 -11.66
N LEU A 160 -0.21 -5.60 -10.51
CA LEU A 160 0.51 -6.77 -10.03
C LEU A 160 -0.39 -7.59 -9.10
N LEU A 161 -0.75 -8.80 -9.52
CA LEU A 161 -1.37 -9.81 -8.66
C LEU A 161 -0.27 -10.64 -7.99
N VAL A 162 -0.39 -10.84 -6.68
CA VAL A 162 0.41 -11.79 -5.91
C VAL A 162 -0.51 -12.60 -5.01
N SER A 163 -0.46 -13.92 -5.12
CA SER A 163 -1.15 -14.85 -4.25
C SER A 163 -0.14 -15.57 -3.38
N GLY A 164 -0.44 -15.77 -2.10
CA GLY A 164 0.49 -16.43 -1.18
C GLY A 164 -0.10 -16.63 0.21
N TYR A 165 0.65 -17.32 1.04
CA TYR A 165 0.26 -17.59 2.42
C TYR A 165 0.82 -16.51 3.35
N LEU A 166 -0.07 -15.75 4.01
CA LEU A 166 0.26 -14.90 5.15
C LEU A 166 0.15 -15.76 6.42
N ASP A 167 1.29 -16.07 7.02
CA ASP A 167 1.43 -17.16 8.00
C ASP A 167 0.92 -18.49 7.38
N ASP A 168 -0.31 -18.90 7.64
CA ASP A 168 -0.93 -20.12 7.14
C ASP A 168 -2.22 -19.87 6.32
N GLU A 169 -2.57 -18.59 6.03
CA GLU A 169 -3.78 -18.25 5.30
C GLU A 169 -3.50 -17.73 3.89
N LEU A 170 -4.17 -18.32 2.91
CA LEU A 170 -4.11 -17.85 1.54
C LEU A 170 -4.75 -16.47 1.42
N ILE A 171 -3.97 -15.50 0.92
CA ILE A 171 -4.43 -14.16 0.58
C ILE A 171 -3.96 -13.78 -0.82
N HIS A 172 -4.70 -12.89 -1.44
CA HIS A 172 -4.38 -12.33 -2.74
C HIS A 172 -4.22 -10.81 -2.61
N LEU A 173 -3.20 -10.28 -3.28
CA LEU A 173 -2.83 -8.87 -3.22
C LEU A 173 -2.78 -8.33 -4.64
N ILE A 174 -3.46 -7.22 -4.92
CA ILE A 174 -3.41 -6.55 -6.21
C ILE A 174 -2.80 -5.17 -5.98
N VAL A 175 -1.60 -4.93 -6.51
CA VAL A 175 -0.90 -3.64 -6.38
C VAL A 175 -1.14 -2.81 -7.63
N ASN A 176 -1.53 -1.55 -7.45
CA ASN A 176 -1.98 -0.67 -8.50
C ASN A 176 -1.23 0.67 -8.49
N HIS A 177 -1.01 1.23 -9.70
CA HIS A 177 -0.79 2.65 -9.90
C HIS A 177 -1.54 3.07 -11.17
N TRP A 178 -2.76 3.58 -11.00
CA TRP A 178 -3.62 3.92 -12.13
C TRP A 178 -3.19 5.17 -12.88
N PRO A 179 -3.71 5.40 -14.11
CA PRO A 179 -3.41 6.59 -14.88
C PRO A 179 -3.71 7.88 -14.12
N SER A 180 -2.75 8.81 -14.14
CA SER A 180 -2.85 10.10 -13.44
C SER A 180 -3.95 10.98 -14.06
N ARG A 181 -4.34 12.05 -13.33
CA ARG A 181 -5.30 13.06 -13.79
C ARG A 181 -4.70 14.03 -14.83
N ARG A 182 -3.71 13.60 -15.61
CA ARG A 182 -3.08 14.42 -16.65
C ARG A 182 -4.13 14.87 -17.68
N GLY A 183 -4.19 16.17 -17.97
CA GLY A 183 -5.22 16.76 -18.82
C GLY A 183 -6.54 17.04 -18.11
N GLY A 184 -6.63 16.81 -16.80
CA GLY A 184 -7.81 17.01 -15.97
C GLY A 184 -8.52 15.71 -15.58
N GLU A 185 -9.28 15.78 -14.49
CA GLU A 185 -9.96 14.61 -13.92
C GLU A 185 -10.95 14.01 -14.93
N ALA A 186 -11.83 14.84 -15.53
CA ALA A 186 -12.86 14.38 -16.46
C ALA A 186 -12.28 13.74 -17.73
N ALA A 187 -11.22 14.34 -18.30
CA ALA A 187 -10.60 13.85 -19.53
C ALA A 187 -9.84 12.52 -19.32
N SER A 188 -9.30 12.30 -18.15
CA SER A 188 -8.54 11.09 -17.81
C SER A 188 -9.36 10.02 -17.09
N ARG A 189 -10.59 10.32 -16.64
CA ARG A 189 -11.49 9.39 -15.94
C ARG A 189 -11.68 8.06 -16.66
N PRO A 190 -11.95 8.01 -17.98
CA PRO A 190 -12.18 6.75 -18.68
C PRO A 190 -10.98 5.77 -18.55
N TYR A 191 -9.76 6.29 -18.43
CA TYR A 191 -8.56 5.45 -18.28
C TYR A 191 -8.51 4.79 -16.89
N ARG A 192 -8.90 5.52 -15.83
CA ARG A 192 -8.99 4.96 -14.47
C ARG A 192 -10.17 4.00 -14.32
N GLU A 193 -11.29 4.28 -14.97
CA GLU A 193 -12.42 3.34 -15.03
C GLU A 193 -12.03 2.05 -15.76
N LYS A 194 -11.22 2.13 -16.82
CA LYS A 194 -10.67 0.93 -17.49
C LYS A 194 -9.70 0.16 -16.60
N ALA A 195 -8.85 0.84 -15.85
CA ALA A 195 -7.97 0.20 -14.87
C ALA A 195 -8.76 -0.44 -13.71
N ALA A 196 -9.84 0.21 -13.24
CA ALA A 196 -10.78 -0.36 -12.28
C ALA A 196 -11.47 -1.62 -12.82
N TYR A 197 -11.89 -1.60 -14.09
CA TYR A 197 -12.46 -2.77 -14.74
C TYR A 197 -11.47 -3.93 -14.81
N GLN A 198 -10.19 -3.69 -15.09
CA GLN A 198 -9.17 -4.73 -15.05
C GLN A 198 -9.08 -5.36 -13.64
N ASN A 199 -9.17 -4.57 -12.56
CA ASN A 199 -9.24 -5.12 -11.20
C ASN A 199 -10.46 -6.02 -11.00
N THR A 200 -11.63 -5.68 -11.55
CA THR A 200 -12.81 -6.57 -11.47
C THR A 200 -12.58 -7.90 -12.17
N GLN A 201 -11.84 -7.90 -13.28
CA GLN A 201 -11.50 -9.14 -14.01
C GLN A 201 -10.55 -10.02 -13.19
N ILE A 202 -9.49 -9.45 -12.60
CA ILE A 202 -8.55 -10.18 -11.74
C ILE A 202 -9.30 -10.75 -10.53
N ILE A 203 -10.15 -9.97 -9.86
CA ILE A 203 -10.97 -10.43 -8.73
C ILE A 203 -11.89 -11.58 -9.14
N ALA A 204 -12.56 -11.47 -10.29
CA ALA A 204 -13.43 -12.52 -10.81
C ALA A 204 -12.66 -13.82 -11.10
N GLN A 205 -11.48 -13.71 -11.71
CA GLN A 205 -10.60 -14.87 -11.97
C GLN A 205 -10.20 -15.58 -10.68
N ILE A 206 -9.83 -14.86 -9.62
CA ILE A 206 -9.52 -15.46 -8.32
C ILE A 206 -10.76 -16.17 -7.74
N ARG A 207 -11.92 -15.55 -7.84
CA ARG A 207 -13.18 -16.09 -7.29
C ARG A 207 -13.74 -17.32 -8.01
N VAL A 208 -13.29 -17.58 -9.21
CA VAL A 208 -13.59 -18.87 -9.87
C VAL A 208 -13.05 -20.05 -9.05
N GLN A 209 -11.93 -19.86 -8.36
CA GLN A 209 -11.30 -20.90 -7.52
C GLN A 209 -11.84 -20.89 -6.07
N ASP A 210 -12.09 -19.70 -5.53
CA ASP A 210 -12.63 -19.51 -4.17
C ASP A 210 -13.50 -18.25 -4.12
N VAL A 211 -14.83 -18.43 -4.06
CA VAL A 211 -15.81 -17.33 -3.96
C VAL A 211 -15.57 -16.46 -2.72
N ASN A 212 -15.01 -17.04 -1.65
CA ASN A 212 -14.69 -16.40 -0.39
C ASN A 212 -13.22 -15.98 -0.28
N ALA A 213 -12.53 -15.85 -1.42
CA ALA A 213 -11.12 -15.44 -1.44
C ALA A 213 -10.88 -14.14 -0.68
N LYS A 214 -9.82 -14.13 0.13
CA LYS A 214 -9.32 -12.95 0.85
C LYS A 214 -8.45 -12.13 -0.08
N ILE A 215 -9.01 -11.10 -0.71
CA ILE A 215 -8.33 -10.25 -1.67
C ILE A 215 -8.18 -8.85 -1.09
N LEU A 216 -6.95 -8.33 -1.09
CA LEU A 216 -6.64 -6.92 -0.79
C LEU A 216 -6.21 -6.24 -2.08
N VAL A 217 -6.85 -5.13 -2.41
CA VAL A 217 -6.51 -4.28 -3.55
C VAL A 217 -5.93 -2.99 -2.99
N MET A 218 -4.67 -2.71 -3.32
CA MET A 218 -3.94 -1.55 -2.82
C MET A 218 -3.30 -0.76 -3.95
N GLY A 219 -3.09 0.52 -3.73
CA GLY A 219 -2.43 1.34 -4.75
C GLY A 219 -2.62 2.83 -4.59
N ASP A 220 -1.94 3.56 -5.49
CA ASP A 220 -2.28 4.91 -5.90
C ASP A 220 -3.29 4.82 -7.06
N PHE A 221 -4.54 5.07 -6.77
CA PHE A 221 -5.62 4.96 -7.73
C PHE A 221 -5.83 6.25 -8.56
N ASN A 222 -5.10 7.33 -8.23
CA ASN A 222 -5.28 8.65 -8.84
C ASN A 222 -6.75 9.13 -8.85
N ASP A 223 -7.59 8.50 -8.04
CA ASP A 223 -9.00 8.82 -7.79
C ASP A 223 -9.30 8.77 -6.29
N ASP A 224 -10.17 9.66 -5.84
CA ASP A 224 -10.67 9.64 -4.47
C ASP A 224 -11.67 8.49 -4.27
N PRO A 225 -11.88 7.99 -3.04
CA PRO A 225 -12.78 6.85 -2.77
C PRO A 225 -14.22 7.04 -3.28
N THR A 226 -14.61 8.27 -3.56
CA THR A 226 -15.95 8.64 -4.03
C THR A 226 -16.07 8.77 -5.55
N ASN A 227 -14.97 8.63 -6.30
CA ASN A 227 -14.98 8.72 -7.76
C ASN A 227 -15.63 7.49 -8.42
N SER A 228 -16.02 7.63 -9.68
CA SER A 228 -16.79 6.62 -10.43
C SER A 228 -16.06 5.29 -10.57
N SER A 229 -14.74 5.28 -10.73
CA SER A 229 -13.92 4.07 -10.77
C SER A 229 -14.08 3.19 -9.52
N LEU A 230 -14.17 3.80 -8.33
CA LEU A 230 -14.38 3.10 -7.06
C LEU A 230 -15.85 2.80 -6.81
N LYS A 231 -16.75 3.77 -7.10
CA LYS A 231 -18.19 3.67 -6.74
C LYS A 231 -19.05 2.97 -7.79
N LYS A 232 -18.75 3.16 -9.09
CA LYS A 232 -19.57 2.58 -10.16
C LYS A 232 -18.94 1.32 -10.74
N VAL A 233 -17.63 1.29 -10.94
CA VAL A 233 -16.95 0.14 -11.55
C VAL A 233 -16.65 -0.93 -10.49
N LEU A 234 -15.89 -0.59 -9.44
CA LEU A 234 -15.56 -1.54 -8.35
C LEU A 234 -16.67 -1.70 -7.31
N GLN A 235 -17.65 -0.79 -7.28
CA GLN A 235 -18.81 -0.79 -6.39
C GLN A 235 -18.45 -0.89 -4.90
N THR A 236 -17.33 -0.25 -4.49
CA THR A 236 -16.84 -0.31 -3.09
C THR A 236 -17.87 0.26 -2.11
N LYS A 237 -18.00 -0.40 -0.96
CA LYS A 237 -18.85 0.00 0.17
C LYS A 237 -18.01 0.70 1.24
N SER A 238 -18.55 1.75 1.86
CA SER A 238 -17.88 2.50 2.93
C SER A 238 -18.36 2.12 4.34
N LYS A 239 -19.52 1.52 4.46
CA LYS A 239 -20.10 1.12 5.75
C LYS A 239 -20.14 -0.40 5.86
N LYS A 240 -19.58 -0.92 6.95
CA LYS A 240 -19.52 -2.36 7.23
C LYS A 240 -20.88 -3.07 7.10
N LYS A 241 -21.95 -2.42 7.58
CA LYS A 241 -23.31 -2.96 7.53
C LYS A 241 -23.90 -3.09 6.12
N GLU A 242 -23.33 -2.38 5.14
CA GLU A 242 -23.78 -2.42 3.73
C GLU A 242 -22.98 -3.45 2.89
N VAL A 243 -21.99 -4.10 3.50
CA VAL A 243 -21.14 -5.09 2.81
C VAL A 243 -21.81 -6.44 2.82
N ASN A 244 -22.15 -6.95 1.66
CA ASN A 244 -22.64 -8.32 1.46
C ASN A 244 -21.50 -9.26 1.09
N GLU A 245 -21.81 -10.54 0.98
CA GLU A 245 -20.90 -11.51 0.39
C GLU A 245 -20.54 -11.08 -1.05
N GLY A 246 -19.26 -11.17 -1.39
CA GLY A 246 -18.79 -10.71 -2.69
C GLY A 246 -18.51 -9.21 -2.82
N ASP A 247 -18.95 -8.36 -1.89
CA ASP A 247 -18.66 -6.93 -1.94
C ASP A 247 -17.20 -6.59 -1.54
N LEU A 248 -16.78 -5.40 -1.97
CA LEU A 248 -15.51 -4.78 -1.59
C LEU A 248 -15.76 -3.71 -0.53
N TYR A 249 -15.07 -3.80 0.62
CA TYR A 249 -15.10 -2.79 1.66
C TYR A 249 -13.92 -1.84 1.55
N ASN A 250 -14.19 -0.52 1.50
CA ASN A 250 -13.18 0.52 1.46
C ASN A 250 -13.25 1.39 2.73
N PRO A 251 -12.37 1.16 3.72
CA PRO A 251 -12.34 1.94 4.96
C PRO A 251 -11.85 3.37 4.75
N TYR A 252 -11.21 3.68 3.63
CA TYR A 252 -10.65 5.01 3.36
C TYR A 252 -11.69 6.02 2.87
N GLU A 253 -12.87 5.57 2.40
CA GLU A 253 -13.94 6.50 2.02
C GLU A 253 -14.45 7.32 3.22
N ASP A 254 -14.65 6.68 4.38
CA ASP A 254 -15.03 7.39 5.60
C ASP A 254 -13.92 8.33 6.08
N MET A 255 -12.66 7.92 5.97
CA MET A 255 -11.52 8.79 6.28
C MET A 255 -11.50 10.02 5.36
N PHE A 256 -11.69 9.84 4.05
CA PHE A 256 -11.76 10.94 3.10
C PHE A 256 -12.88 11.92 3.43
N ARG A 257 -14.08 11.43 3.73
CA ARG A 257 -15.22 12.27 4.16
C ARG A 257 -14.95 13.06 5.44
N ARG A 258 -14.04 12.59 6.30
CA ARG A 258 -13.58 13.28 7.51
C ARG A 258 -12.36 14.17 7.28
N GLY A 259 -11.93 14.39 6.03
CA GLY A 259 -10.85 15.29 5.66
C GLY A 259 -9.44 14.68 5.74
N PHE A 260 -9.30 13.35 5.90
CA PHE A 260 -8.00 12.71 5.73
C PHE A 260 -7.58 12.73 4.25
N ASN A 261 -6.30 12.84 4.02
CA ASN A 261 -5.72 12.87 2.67
C ASN A 261 -4.40 12.10 2.63
N THR A 262 -4.02 11.64 1.43
CA THR A 262 -2.69 11.07 1.17
C THR A 262 -1.81 12.01 0.37
N LEU A 263 -2.41 12.93 -0.40
CA LEU A 263 -1.66 13.98 -1.08
C LEU A 263 -2.45 15.31 -1.11
N LYS A 264 -1.75 16.38 -1.45
CA LYS A 264 -2.34 17.69 -1.74
C LYS A 264 -1.85 18.20 -3.09
N TYR A 265 -2.76 18.71 -3.89
CA TYR A 265 -2.46 19.33 -5.16
C TYR A 265 -3.29 20.61 -5.35
N ARG A 266 -2.63 21.77 -5.57
CA ARG A 266 -3.28 23.09 -5.71
C ARG A 266 -4.30 23.34 -4.59
N ASP A 267 -3.87 23.13 -3.35
CA ASP A 267 -4.66 23.25 -2.10
C ASP A 267 -5.86 22.31 -1.95
N LYS A 268 -6.13 21.48 -2.96
CA LYS A 268 -7.12 20.41 -2.82
C LYS A 268 -6.49 19.19 -2.14
N ILE A 269 -7.20 18.67 -1.15
CA ILE A 269 -6.85 17.41 -0.51
C ILE A 269 -7.43 16.27 -1.35
N ASN A 270 -6.62 15.21 -1.57
CA ASN A 270 -7.05 13.99 -2.21
C ASN A 270 -6.60 12.78 -1.38
N LEU A 271 -7.34 11.69 -1.46
CA LEU A 271 -7.00 10.43 -0.86
C LEU A 271 -6.94 9.37 -1.97
N PHE A 272 -5.81 9.34 -2.70
CA PHE A 272 -5.62 8.47 -3.86
C PHE A 272 -5.05 7.11 -3.49
N ASP A 273 -4.34 7.06 -2.35
CA ASP A 273 -3.71 5.84 -1.85
C ASP A 273 -4.69 5.13 -0.91
N MET A 274 -5.01 3.87 -1.21
CA MET A 274 -6.01 3.10 -0.46
C MET A 274 -5.63 1.62 -0.40
N ILE A 275 -6.24 0.92 0.56
CA ILE A 275 -6.29 -0.55 0.63
C ILE A 275 -7.73 -0.93 0.92
N PHE A 276 -8.43 -1.49 -0.05
CA PHE A 276 -9.76 -2.05 0.13
C PHE A 276 -9.75 -3.55 -0.11
N PHE A 277 -10.76 -4.26 0.31
CA PHE A 277 -10.70 -5.71 0.37
C PHE A 277 -12.06 -6.39 0.33
N THR A 278 -12.06 -7.71 0.05
CA THR A 278 -13.25 -8.54 -0.01
C THR A 278 -13.84 -8.82 1.37
N SER A 279 -15.14 -9.05 1.42
CA SER A 279 -15.94 -9.27 2.63
C SER A 279 -15.38 -10.30 3.64
N PRO A 280 -14.68 -11.41 3.24
CA PRO A 280 -14.12 -12.36 4.21
C PRO A 280 -13.09 -11.77 5.17
N LEU A 281 -12.43 -10.66 4.80
CA LEU A 281 -11.51 -9.92 5.68
C LEU A 281 -12.22 -8.94 6.63
N LEU A 282 -13.55 -8.82 6.55
CA LEU A 282 -14.32 -7.91 7.38
C LEU A 282 -14.92 -8.63 8.59
N ASP A 283 -14.64 -8.11 9.79
CA ASP A 283 -15.43 -8.44 10.98
C ASP A 283 -16.68 -7.56 11.04
N LYS A 284 -17.86 -8.19 10.94
CA LYS A 284 -19.15 -7.52 11.03
C LYS A 284 -19.66 -7.37 12.46
N GLY A 285 -18.85 -7.66 13.47
CA GLY A 285 -19.20 -7.59 14.88
C GLY A 285 -19.33 -8.94 15.57
N GLU A 286 -19.09 -10.03 14.84
CA GLU A 286 -19.10 -11.40 15.36
C GLU A 286 -17.90 -11.68 16.27
N LYS A 287 -16.84 -10.86 16.17
CA LYS A 287 -15.57 -11.00 16.90
C LYS A 287 -14.93 -12.39 16.70
N ASP A 288 -15.20 -12.99 15.54
CA ASP A 288 -14.53 -14.21 15.11
C ASP A 288 -13.20 -13.85 14.45
N PHE A 289 -12.12 -14.13 15.15
CA PHE A 289 -10.74 -13.95 14.69
C PHE A 289 -10.02 -15.28 14.46
N SER A 290 -10.75 -16.36 14.24
CA SER A 290 -10.17 -17.65 13.88
C SER A 290 -9.35 -17.55 12.57
N THR A 291 -9.71 -16.62 11.70
CA THR A 291 -9.00 -16.23 10.48
C THR A 291 -8.69 -14.73 10.46
N TYR A 292 -7.77 -14.30 9.59
CA TYR A 292 -7.43 -12.88 9.49
C TYR A 292 -8.63 -12.01 9.18
N LYS A 293 -8.83 -10.97 10.00
CA LYS A 293 -9.82 -9.88 9.81
C LYS A 293 -9.13 -8.53 9.88
N MET A 294 -9.65 -7.55 9.15
CA MET A 294 -9.19 -6.17 9.26
C MET A 294 -9.57 -5.58 10.62
N TYR A 295 -8.54 -5.20 11.38
CA TYR A 295 -8.72 -4.56 12.68
C TYR A 295 -8.88 -3.05 12.56
N LYS A 296 -7.95 -2.39 11.85
CA LYS A 296 -7.94 -0.92 11.71
C LYS A 296 -7.16 -0.49 10.47
N ALA A 297 -7.72 0.46 9.70
CA ALA A 297 -7.03 1.15 8.60
C ALA A 297 -6.58 2.55 9.03
N LYS A 298 -5.49 3.07 8.44
CA LYS A 298 -4.88 4.36 8.77
C LYS A 298 -4.14 4.98 7.59
N VAL A 299 -4.03 6.31 7.61
CA VAL A 299 -3.04 7.09 6.87
C VAL A 299 -1.84 7.35 7.77
N PHE A 300 -0.62 7.13 7.28
CA PHE A 300 0.63 7.35 8.05
C PHE A 300 1.14 8.78 7.84
N ASN A 301 0.37 9.77 8.26
CA ASN A 301 0.65 11.21 8.11
C ASN A 301 1.45 11.78 9.29
N LYS A 302 2.61 11.20 9.57
CA LYS A 302 3.44 11.67 10.69
C LYS A 302 4.03 13.04 10.43
N ARG A 303 4.26 13.82 11.51
CA ARG A 303 4.78 15.21 11.43
C ARG A 303 6.08 15.33 10.63
N PHE A 304 6.95 14.32 10.63
CA PHE A 304 8.19 14.34 9.88
C PHE A 304 7.97 14.20 8.36
N LEU A 305 6.87 13.58 7.93
CA LEU A 305 6.45 13.47 6.53
C LEU A 305 5.72 14.70 6.01
N THR A 306 5.55 15.73 6.82
CA THR A 306 4.74 16.89 6.47
C THR A 306 5.60 18.14 6.38
N THR A 307 5.44 18.93 5.32
CA THR A 307 6.12 20.23 5.12
C THR A 307 5.70 21.18 6.22
N LYS A 308 6.69 21.74 6.94
CA LYS A 308 6.46 22.52 8.17
C LYS A 308 6.27 24.01 7.92
N LYS A 309 6.85 24.55 6.84
CA LYS A 309 6.93 26.00 6.57
C LYS A 309 6.70 26.31 5.09
N GLY A 310 6.49 27.59 4.77
CA GLY A 310 6.39 28.10 3.40
C GLY A 310 5.05 27.81 2.72
N LYS A 311 4.98 28.03 1.42
CA LYS A 311 3.78 27.89 0.56
C LYS A 311 3.12 26.51 0.68
N TYR A 312 3.90 25.47 0.86
CA TYR A 312 3.42 24.07 0.91
C TYR A 312 3.27 23.54 2.34
N LYS A 313 3.14 24.42 3.35
CA LYS A 313 2.88 24.00 4.74
C LYS A 313 1.66 23.07 4.82
N GLY A 314 1.81 21.93 5.47
CA GLY A 314 0.74 20.93 5.62
C GLY A 314 0.57 19.97 4.43
N TYR A 315 1.42 20.08 3.41
CA TYR A 315 1.54 19.07 2.34
C TYR A 315 2.46 17.93 2.76
N PRO A 316 2.35 16.73 2.16
CA PRO A 316 3.42 15.75 2.25
C PRO A 316 4.75 16.40 1.86
N PHE A 317 5.82 16.04 2.58
CA PHE A 317 7.15 16.59 2.34
C PHE A 317 7.81 15.81 1.21
N ARG A 318 7.55 16.22 0.00
CA ARG A 318 8.00 15.60 -1.25
C ARG A 318 9.52 15.63 -1.41
N SER A 319 10.05 14.69 -2.17
CA SER A 319 11.49 14.59 -2.46
C SER A 319 11.96 15.69 -3.40
N PHE A 320 11.19 16.03 -4.44
CA PHE A 320 11.58 16.98 -5.47
C PHE A 320 10.54 18.08 -5.63
N SER A 321 11.01 19.31 -5.93
CA SER A 321 10.17 20.45 -6.27
C SER A 321 10.89 21.39 -7.19
N SER A 322 10.26 21.77 -8.32
CA SER A 322 10.81 22.72 -9.31
C SER A 322 12.25 22.36 -9.74
N GLY A 323 12.48 21.08 -10.08
CA GLY A 323 13.79 20.60 -10.55
C GLY A 323 14.87 20.49 -9.46
N ASN A 324 14.53 20.65 -8.19
CA ASN A 324 15.49 20.61 -7.08
C ASN A 324 15.11 19.52 -6.08
N TYR A 325 16.11 18.86 -5.50
CA TYR A 325 15.93 17.98 -4.36
C TYR A 325 15.66 18.78 -3.09
N THR A 326 14.59 18.47 -2.40
CA THR A 326 14.14 19.19 -1.20
C THR A 326 14.60 18.56 0.11
N GLY A 327 15.11 17.32 0.04
CA GLY A 327 15.40 16.52 1.21
C GLY A 327 14.16 15.95 1.88
N GLY A 328 13.03 15.87 1.17
CA GLY A 328 11.79 15.27 1.61
C GLY A 328 11.75 13.75 1.43
N TYR A 329 10.56 13.19 1.56
CA TYR A 329 10.30 11.74 1.55
C TYR A 329 9.53 11.31 0.30
N SER A 330 8.28 11.73 0.19
CA SER A 330 7.37 11.53 -0.94
C SER A 330 6.26 12.58 -0.89
N ASP A 331 5.66 12.88 -2.04
CA ASP A 331 4.47 13.73 -2.13
C ASP A 331 3.18 12.98 -1.78
N HIS A 332 3.30 11.72 -1.37
CA HIS A 332 2.23 10.91 -0.81
C HIS A 332 2.51 10.52 0.65
N TYR A 333 1.44 10.38 1.45
CA TYR A 333 1.50 9.69 2.73
C TYR A 333 1.22 8.20 2.54
N PRO A 334 1.98 7.29 3.18
CA PRO A 334 1.66 5.88 3.17
C PRO A 334 0.28 5.59 3.79
N VAL A 335 -0.36 4.55 3.30
CA VAL A 335 -1.56 3.98 3.91
C VAL A 335 -1.29 2.58 4.41
N TYR A 336 -2.00 2.16 5.45
CA TYR A 336 -1.84 0.82 5.99
C TYR A 336 -3.07 0.37 6.76
N LEU A 337 -3.19 -0.94 6.90
CA LEU A 337 -4.15 -1.58 7.79
C LEU A 337 -3.47 -2.67 8.62
N TYR A 338 -4.10 -3.01 9.73
CA TYR A 338 -3.75 -4.16 10.52
C TYR A 338 -4.73 -5.30 10.23
N LEU A 339 -4.19 -6.47 9.93
CA LEU A 339 -4.89 -7.73 9.99
C LEU A 339 -4.64 -8.36 11.36
N ILE A 340 -5.67 -8.95 11.94
CA ILE A 340 -5.62 -9.62 13.25
C ILE A 340 -6.22 -11.02 13.16
N LYS A 341 -5.58 -11.99 13.82
CA LYS A 341 -6.02 -13.37 13.94
C LYS A 341 -5.72 -13.89 15.34
N GLU A 342 -6.58 -14.73 15.92
CA GLU A 342 -6.27 -15.48 17.14
C GLU A 342 -5.06 -16.38 16.93
N ASN A 343 -4.15 -16.37 17.88
CA ASN A 343 -2.97 -17.24 17.85
C ASN A 343 -3.24 -18.41 18.79
N ASN A 344 -3.60 -19.55 18.23
CA ASN A 344 -3.91 -20.77 18.96
C ASN A 344 -2.64 -21.58 19.35
N LYS A 345 -1.44 -20.94 19.25
CA LYS A 345 -0.16 -21.54 19.63
C LYS A 345 0.33 -21.06 20.99
#